data_0b6435229596a144a7fdbdb9c57864ef
#
_entry.id   0b6435229596a144a7fdbdb9c57864ef
#
_cell.length_a   1.000
_cell.length_b   1.000
_cell.length_c   1.000
_cell.angle_alpha   90.00
_cell.angle_beta   90.00
_cell.angle_gamma   90.00
#
_symmetry.space_group_name_H-M   'P 1'
#
loop_
_entity.id
_entity.type
_entity.pdbx_description
1 polymer ?
#
loop_
_entity_poly.entity_id
_entity_poly.type
_entity_poly.pdbx_seq_one_letter_code
_entity_poly.pdbx_strand_id
1 'polypeptide(L)'
;SRGLGDVYKRQECNPNAASAERIRKLVELRDTTRALIDAQLQDLSDEEIHRLQAQLNRQYDAFRGKHGLINSRSAELSFRDDSSYYLLCSLENVDEKGNFISKSDMFTKRTIRSAQIPDHADTASDALALSIGERAKVDMPYMMHLTGKDEATLAKELAGVIFVEPFRKQEDGSPIYLM
;
A
#
# COMPACT_ATOMS: atom_id res chain seq x y z
N SER A 1 15.82 51.74 21.66
CA SER A 1 14.89 51.31 20.61
C SER A 1 15.49 50.31 19.60
N ARG A 2 16.80 50.33 19.40
CA ARG A 2 17.48 49.34 18.54
C ARG A 2 17.41 47.91 19.10
N GLY A 3 17.43 47.74 20.42
CA GLY A 3 17.36 46.44 21.05
C GLY A 3 16.01 45.74 20.92
N LEU A 4 14.91 46.49 20.83
CA LEU A 4 13.56 45.94 20.64
C LEU A 4 13.36 45.41 19.21
N GLY A 5 13.89 46.06 18.18
CA GLY A 5 13.81 45.59 16.81
C GLY A 5 14.61 44.30 16.58
N ASP A 6 15.78 44.17 17.19
CA ASP A 6 16.61 42.98 17.12
C ASP A 6 16.00 41.81 17.88
N VAL A 7 15.35 42.06 18.99
CA VAL A 7 14.61 41.03 19.76
C VAL A 7 13.42 40.52 18.97
N TYR A 8 12.67 41.36 18.28
CA TYR A 8 11.56 40.95 17.41
C TYR A 8 12.01 40.14 16.20
N LYS A 9 13.10 40.52 15.55
CA LYS A 9 13.68 39.77 14.44
C LYS A 9 14.20 38.39 14.88
N ARG A 10 14.75 38.27 16.08
CA ARG A 10 15.18 37.01 16.67
C ARG A 10 14.01 36.09 17.05
N GLN A 11 12.85 36.67 17.43
CA GLN A 11 11.64 35.91 17.73
C GLN A 11 10.99 35.32 16.45
N GLU A 12 11.13 35.99 15.30
CA GLU A 12 10.67 35.46 14.01
C GLU A 12 11.46 34.21 13.56
N CYS A 13 12.68 34.05 14.07
CA CYS A 13 13.51 32.86 13.85
C CYS A 13 13.41 31.84 14.97
N ASN A 14 12.28 31.77 15.67
CA ASN A 14 12.07 30.85 16.77
C ASN A 14 12.20 29.40 16.33
N PRO A 15 13.05 28.57 16.99
CA PRO A 15 13.17 27.13 16.69
C PRO A 15 11.83 26.40 16.68
N ASN A 16 10.86 26.85 17.50
CA ASN A 16 9.52 26.29 17.54
C ASN A 16 8.72 26.55 16.25
N ALA A 17 8.90 27.70 15.61
CA ALA A 17 8.24 27.99 14.33
C ALA A 17 8.77 27.12 13.20
N ALA A 18 10.09 26.92 13.13
CA ALA A 18 10.72 26.03 12.16
C ALA A 18 10.31 24.56 12.37
N SER A 19 10.20 24.16 13.65
CA SER A 19 9.72 22.82 13.99
C SER A 19 8.26 22.61 13.61
N ALA A 20 7.41 23.60 13.87
CA ALA A 20 5.99 23.57 13.50
C ALA A 20 5.79 23.52 11.98
N GLU A 21 6.58 24.26 11.23
CA GLU A 21 6.55 24.22 9.76
C GLU A 21 7.02 22.86 9.23
N ARG A 22 8.08 22.30 9.79
CA ARG A 22 8.56 20.94 9.44
C ARG A 22 7.46 19.91 9.67
N ILE A 23 6.79 19.92 10.80
CA ILE A 23 5.68 19.01 11.11
C ILE A 23 4.55 19.18 10.10
N ARG A 24 4.17 20.40 9.77
CA ARG A 24 3.12 20.68 8.78
C ARG A 24 3.47 20.09 7.42
N LYS A 25 4.71 20.26 6.97
CA LYS A 25 5.19 19.71 5.71
C LYS A 25 5.24 18.18 5.72
N LEU A 26 5.62 17.58 6.83
CA LEU A 26 5.57 16.12 7.00
C LEU A 26 4.13 15.58 6.97
N VAL A 27 3.18 16.31 7.55
CA VAL A 27 1.75 15.96 7.46
C VAL A 27 1.25 16.03 6.02
N GLU A 28 1.60 17.07 5.27
CA GLU A 28 1.27 17.19 3.85
C GLU A 28 1.82 16.02 3.04
N LEU A 29 3.08 15.66 3.25
CA LEU A 29 3.72 14.51 2.60
C LEU A 29 3.02 13.19 2.97
N ARG A 30 2.72 13.01 4.25
CA ARG A 30 1.98 11.84 4.73
C ARG A 30 0.64 11.69 4.03
N ASP A 31 -0.13 12.74 3.99
CA ASP A 31 -1.49 12.71 3.43
C ASP A 31 -1.46 12.43 1.92
N THR A 32 -0.52 13.04 1.19
CA THR A 32 -0.31 12.77 -0.24
C THR A 32 0.19 11.35 -0.49
N THR A 33 1.09 10.84 0.34
CA THR A 33 1.59 9.46 0.25
C THR A 33 0.46 8.45 0.47
N ARG A 34 -0.38 8.68 1.48
CA ARG A 34 -1.56 7.84 1.73
C ARG A 34 -2.55 7.89 0.57
N ALA A 35 -2.82 9.08 0.03
CA ALA A 35 -3.69 9.25 -1.12
C ALA A 35 -3.14 8.49 -2.35
N LEU A 36 -1.84 8.51 -2.56
CA LEU A 36 -1.19 7.77 -3.64
C LEU A 36 -1.29 6.25 -3.45
N ILE A 37 -1.11 5.77 -2.23
CA ILE A 37 -1.28 4.35 -1.90
C ILE A 37 -2.73 3.92 -2.14
N ASP A 38 -3.69 4.69 -1.63
CA ASP A 38 -5.12 4.40 -1.80
C ASP A 38 -5.54 4.41 -3.28
N ALA A 39 -5.04 5.36 -4.05
CA ALA A 39 -5.29 5.44 -5.49
C ALA A 39 -4.76 4.20 -6.23
N GLN A 40 -3.60 3.68 -5.84
CA GLN A 40 -3.05 2.45 -6.41
C GLN A 40 -3.85 1.22 -5.98
N LEU A 41 -4.29 1.14 -4.72
CA LEU A 41 -5.13 0.04 -4.22
C LEU A 41 -6.50 0.01 -4.90
N GLN A 42 -7.07 1.15 -5.22
CA GLN A 42 -8.33 1.29 -5.96
C GLN A 42 -8.15 1.14 -7.48
N ASP A 43 -6.93 0.93 -7.94
CA ASP A 43 -6.57 0.79 -9.35
C ASP A 43 -7.04 1.97 -10.22
N LEU A 44 -6.84 3.19 -9.71
CA LEU A 44 -7.18 4.40 -10.45
C LEU A 44 -6.30 4.54 -11.70
N SER A 45 -6.73 5.40 -12.63
CA SER A 45 -6.02 5.62 -13.89
C SER A 45 -4.58 6.09 -13.69
N ASP A 46 -3.72 5.82 -14.67
CA ASP A 46 -2.33 6.26 -14.63
C ASP A 46 -2.22 7.80 -14.55
N GLU A 47 -3.16 8.53 -15.13
CA GLU A 47 -3.22 9.99 -15.05
C GLU A 47 -3.38 10.47 -13.60
N GLU A 48 -4.29 9.85 -12.83
CA GLU A 48 -4.49 10.16 -11.42
C GLU A 48 -3.27 9.80 -10.59
N ILE A 49 -2.65 8.65 -10.84
CA ILE A 49 -1.41 8.23 -10.18
C ILE A 49 -0.29 9.24 -10.48
N HIS A 50 -0.09 9.62 -11.74
CA HIS A 50 0.93 10.61 -12.12
C HIS A 50 0.67 11.98 -11.51
N ARG A 51 -0.59 12.39 -11.40
CA ARG A 51 -0.96 13.65 -10.74
C ARG A 51 -0.55 13.66 -9.28
N LEU A 52 -0.84 12.60 -8.56
CA LEU A 52 -0.46 12.44 -7.14
C LEU A 52 1.07 12.34 -6.97
N GLN A 53 1.75 11.64 -7.87
CA GLN A 53 3.21 11.56 -7.88
C GLN A 53 3.85 12.94 -8.13
N ALA A 54 3.30 13.72 -9.05
CA ALA A 54 3.78 15.08 -9.31
C ALA A 54 3.58 16.00 -8.09
N GLN A 55 2.45 15.87 -7.40
CA GLN A 55 2.18 16.59 -6.17
C GLN A 55 3.16 16.19 -5.06
N LEU A 56 3.38 14.89 -4.87
CA LEU A 56 4.31 14.35 -3.90
C LEU A 56 5.74 14.82 -4.15
N ASN A 57 6.18 14.81 -5.42
CA ASN A 57 7.49 15.31 -5.82
C ASN A 57 7.68 16.79 -5.45
N ARG A 58 6.70 17.63 -5.75
CA ARG A 58 6.77 19.06 -5.41
C ARG A 58 6.86 19.29 -3.90
N GLN A 59 6.04 18.59 -3.14
CA GLN A 59 6.03 18.68 -1.68
C GLN A 59 7.35 18.18 -1.08
N TYR A 60 7.86 17.08 -1.60
CA TYR A 60 9.13 16.51 -1.16
C TYR A 60 10.31 17.42 -1.46
N ASP A 61 10.41 17.95 -2.67
CA ASP A 61 11.50 18.85 -3.06
C ASP A 61 11.49 20.14 -2.23
N ALA A 62 10.31 20.69 -1.96
CA ALA A 62 10.14 21.84 -1.08
C ALA A 62 10.57 21.54 0.36
N PHE A 63 10.18 20.38 0.89
CA PHE A 63 10.60 19.92 2.21
C PHE A 63 12.12 19.75 2.29
N ARG A 64 12.69 19.01 1.34
CA ARG A 64 14.13 18.72 1.31
C ARG A 64 14.98 19.98 1.19
N GLY A 65 14.55 20.94 0.37
CA GLY A 65 15.26 22.21 0.19
C GLY A 65 15.32 23.04 1.45
N LYS A 66 14.34 22.93 2.33
CA LYS A 66 14.24 23.75 3.55
C LYS A 66 14.63 23.01 4.83
N HIS A 67 14.28 21.74 4.93
CA HIS A 67 14.40 20.95 6.17
C HIS A 67 15.38 19.77 6.06
N GLY A 68 15.92 19.50 4.89
CA GLY A 68 16.82 18.38 4.66
C GLY A 68 16.07 17.05 4.46
N LEU A 69 16.70 15.94 4.84
CA LEU A 69 16.14 14.61 4.64
C LEU A 69 15.04 14.29 5.65
N ILE A 70 14.07 13.49 5.24
CA ILE A 70 13.07 12.89 6.14
C ILE A 70 13.76 11.94 7.12
N ASN A 71 14.73 11.15 6.65
CA ASN A 71 15.55 10.27 7.47
C ASN A 71 16.59 11.02 8.31
N SER A 72 16.34 12.28 8.65
CA SER A 72 17.20 13.06 9.54
C SER A 72 16.70 12.97 10.98
N ARG A 73 17.65 13.12 11.92
CA ARG A 73 17.31 13.13 13.34
C ARG A 73 16.33 14.25 13.72
N SER A 74 16.41 15.38 13.03
CA SER A 74 15.50 16.52 13.27
C SER A 74 14.06 16.20 12.86
N ALA A 75 13.87 15.50 11.74
CA ALA A 75 12.57 15.05 11.28
C ALA A 75 12.04 13.92 12.18
N GLU A 76 12.90 12.96 12.55
CA GLU A 76 12.56 11.91 13.50
C GLU A 76 12.04 12.47 14.81
N LEU A 77 12.76 13.39 15.44
CA LEU A 77 12.34 14.01 16.70
C LEU A 77 11.04 14.82 16.58
N SER A 78 10.79 15.41 15.42
CA SER A 78 9.58 16.18 15.17
C SER A 78 8.34 15.32 14.95
N PHE A 79 8.49 14.08 14.49
CA PHE A 79 7.38 13.27 13.98
C PHE A 79 7.39 11.82 14.48
N ARG A 80 8.29 11.47 15.41
CA ARG A 80 8.47 10.08 15.89
C ARG A 80 7.23 9.46 16.54
N ASP A 81 6.37 10.30 17.12
CA ASP A 81 5.16 9.85 17.81
C ASP A 81 4.02 9.54 16.83
N ASP A 82 4.17 9.92 15.55
CA ASP A 82 3.25 9.55 14.49
C ASP A 82 3.67 8.21 13.88
N SER A 83 2.76 7.23 13.88
CA SER A 83 2.98 5.92 13.30
C SER A 83 3.31 5.96 11.81
N SER A 84 3.00 7.06 11.15
CA SER A 84 3.29 7.27 9.72
C SER A 84 4.71 7.74 9.43
N TYR A 85 5.53 7.99 10.44
CA TYR A 85 6.92 8.41 10.23
C TYR A 85 7.71 7.39 9.40
N TYR A 86 7.52 6.09 9.68
CA TYR A 86 8.18 5.02 8.91
C TYR A 86 7.73 5.00 7.45
N LEU A 87 6.46 5.30 7.18
CA LEU A 87 5.96 5.45 5.82
C LEU A 87 6.68 6.58 5.09
N LEU A 88 6.87 7.72 5.75
CA LEU A 88 7.58 8.87 5.20
C LEU A 88 9.07 8.55 4.96
N CYS A 89 9.71 7.83 5.87
CA CYS A 89 11.09 7.37 5.70
C CYS A 89 11.28 6.50 4.46
N SER A 90 10.26 5.74 4.07
CA SER A 90 10.28 4.89 2.87
C SER A 90 10.29 5.68 1.56
N LEU A 91 10.04 7.00 1.59
CA LEU A 91 10.15 7.88 0.42
C LEU A 91 11.61 8.11 -0.01
N GLU A 92 12.55 7.87 0.87
CA GLU A 92 13.98 8.06 0.62
C GLU A 92 14.72 6.73 0.68
N ASN A 93 15.57 6.48 -0.30
CA ASN A 93 16.56 5.40 -0.24
C ASN A 93 17.83 5.98 0.38
N VAL A 94 18.22 5.45 1.52
CA VAL A 94 19.41 5.87 2.26
C VAL A 94 20.35 4.68 2.46
N ASP A 95 21.66 4.97 2.59
CA ASP A 95 22.66 3.94 2.90
C ASP A 95 22.65 3.59 4.40
N GLU A 96 23.50 2.64 4.80
CA GLU A 96 23.66 2.20 6.19
C GLU A 96 24.06 3.35 7.15
N LYS A 97 24.63 4.42 6.61
CA LYS A 97 25.06 5.60 7.37
C LYS A 97 23.99 6.71 7.39
N GLY A 98 22.86 6.50 6.71
CA GLY A 98 21.79 7.47 6.62
C GLY A 98 21.99 8.53 5.53
N ASN A 99 22.93 8.34 4.60
CA ASN A 99 23.13 9.25 3.48
C ASN A 99 22.12 8.96 2.37
N PHE A 100 21.64 10.02 1.74
CA PHE A 100 20.67 9.92 0.65
C PHE A 100 21.30 9.27 -0.59
N ILE A 101 20.66 8.25 -1.11
CA ILE A 101 21.01 7.59 -2.37
C ILE A 101 20.10 8.09 -3.50
N SER A 102 18.78 7.95 -3.32
CA SER A 102 17.80 8.31 -4.34
C SER A 102 16.40 8.47 -3.72
N LYS A 103 15.48 9.06 -4.48
CA LYS A 103 14.05 8.99 -4.19
C LYS A 103 13.56 7.55 -4.39
N SER A 104 12.57 7.12 -3.62
CA SER A 104 11.96 5.79 -3.79
C SER A 104 11.18 5.70 -5.11
N ASP A 105 10.91 4.49 -5.56
CA ASP A 105 10.14 4.23 -6.79
C ASP A 105 8.71 4.78 -6.74
N MET A 106 8.17 5.03 -5.55
CA MET A 106 6.83 5.59 -5.39
C MET A 106 6.63 6.92 -6.10
N PHE A 107 7.69 7.72 -6.28
CA PHE A 107 7.63 9.01 -6.98
C PHE A 107 7.46 8.90 -8.50
N THR A 108 7.81 7.77 -9.09
CA THR A 108 7.91 7.62 -10.55
C THR A 108 7.19 6.41 -11.10
N LYS A 109 6.96 5.38 -10.28
CA LYS A 109 6.40 4.10 -10.70
C LYS A 109 5.17 3.74 -9.87
N ARG A 110 4.30 2.95 -10.47
CA ARG A 110 3.24 2.27 -9.73
C ARG A 110 3.88 1.13 -8.93
N THR A 111 3.90 1.24 -7.60
CA THR A 111 4.55 0.29 -6.69
C THR A 111 3.58 -0.74 -6.11
N ILE A 112 2.29 -0.39 -6.07
CA ILE A 112 1.23 -1.26 -5.58
C ILE A 112 0.31 -1.56 -6.75
N ARG A 113 0.09 -2.83 -7.04
CA ARG A 113 -0.93 -3.27 -7.97
C ARG A 113 -2.03 -3.94 -7.17
N SER A 114 -3.28 -3.54 -7.42
CA SER A 114 -4.40 -4.30 -6.88
C SER A 114 -4.27 -5.74 -7.39
N ALA A 115 -4.39 -6.70 -6.48
CA ALA A 115 -4.46 -8.10 -6.87
C ALA A 115 -5.73 -8.24 -7.71
N GLN A 116 -5.60 -8.29 -9.03
CA GLN A 116 -6.70 -8.70 -9.89
C GLN A 116 -6.96 -10.16 -9.59
N ILE A 117 -8.15 -10.45 -9.09
CA ILE A 117 -8.60 -11.82 -8.94
C ILE A 117 -8.70 -12.39 -10.35
N PRO A 118 -7.94 -13.44 -10.70
CA PRO A 118 -8.06 -14.05 -12.01
C PRO A 118 -9.50 -14.52 -12.24
N ASP A 119 -10.04 -14.24 -13.40
CA ASP A 119 -11.36 -14.69 -13.82
C ASP A 119 -11.32 -16.05 -14.55
N HIS A 120 -10.10 -16.61 -14.69
CA HIS A 120 -9.85 -17.87 -15.35
C HIS A 120 -8.71 -18.64 -14.66
N ALA A 121 -8.84 -19.96 -14.60
CA ALA A 121 -7.80 -20.87 -14.11
C ALA A 121 -7.56 -21.97 -15.14
N ASP A 122 -6.29 -22.26 -15.45
CA ASP A 122 -5.90 -23.27 -16.45
C ASP A 122 -5.99 -24.69 -15.89
N THR A 123 -5.77 -24.84 -14.59
CA THR A 123 -5.76 -26.17 -13.95
C THR A 123 -6.77 -26.24 -12.79
N ALA A 124 -7.18 -27.45 -12.44
CA ALA A 124 -8.04 -27.69 -11.29
C ALA A 124 -7.38 -27.26 -9.97
N SER A 125 -6.06 -27.46 -9.84
CA SER A 125 -5.29 -27.01 -8.66
C SER A 125 -5.29 -25.50 -8.50
N ASP A 126 -5.14 -24.75 -9.59
CA ASP A 126 -5.20 -23.29 -9.57
C ASP A 126 -6.60 -22.79 -9.19
N ALA A 127 -7.66 -23.42 -9.74
CA ALA A 127 -9.03 -23.11 -9.38
C ALA A 127 -9.32 -23.40 -7.90
N LEU A 128 -8.79 -24.48 -7.35
CA LEU A 128 -8.90 -24.82 -5.93
C LEU A 128 -8.22 -23.76 -5.06
N ALA A 129 -7.01 -23.36 -5.40
CA ALA A 129 -6.28 -22.31 -4.67
C ALA A 129 -7.05 -20.98 -4.67
N LEU A 130 -7.62 -20.58 -5.81
CA LEU A 130 -8.46 -19.39 -5.92
C LEU A 130 -9.74 -19.51 -5.11
N SER A 131 -10.41 -20.66 -5.15
CA SER A 131 -11.63 -20.92 -4.38
C SER A 131 -11.39 -20.78 -2.88
N ILE A 132 -10.31 -21.33 -2.36
CA ILE A 132 -9.97 -21.24 -0.94
C ILE A 132 -9.56 -19.82 -0.56
N GLY A 133 -8.76 -19.16 -1.40
CA GLY A 133 -8.33 -17.79 -1.15
C GLY A 133 -9.48 -16.77 -1.16
N GLU A 134 -10.42 -16.90 -2.10
CA GLU A 134 -11.51 -15.93 -2.31
C GLU A 134 -12.81 -16.30 -1.57
N ARG A 135 -13.10 -17.58 -1.44
CA ARG A 135 -14.36 -18.08 -0.89
C ARG A 135 -14.21 -18.77 0.47
N ALA A 136 -12.98 -18.97 0.93
CA ALA A 136 -12.62 -19.68 2.17
C ALA A 136 -13.16 -21.12 2.24
N LYS A 137 -13.52 -21.71 1.09
CA LYS A 137 -14.04 -23.08 0.96
C LYS A 137 -13.82 -23.62 -0.45
N VAL A 138 -14.01 -24.93 -0.61
CA VAL A 138 -14.07 -25.55 -1.94
C VAL A 138 -15.44 -25.25 -2.56
N ASP A 139 -15.50 -24.23 -3.40
CA ASP A 139 -16.71 -23.80 -4.11
C ASP A 139 -16.71 -24.39 -5.52
N MET A 140 -17.38 -25.51 -5.71
CA MET A 140 -17.39 -26.22 -6.98
C MET A 140 -17.97 -25.39 -8.13
N PRO A 141 -19.13 -24.71 -8.00
CA PRO A 141 -19.63 -23.84 -9.07
C PRO A 141 -18.66 -22.73 -9.47
N TYR A 142 -17.97 -22.13 -8.51
CA TYR A 142 -16.94 -21.11 -8.78
C TYR A 142 -15.75 -21.68 -9.54
N MET A 143 -15.26 -22.86 -9.15
CA MET A 143 -14.17 -23.54 -9.82
C MET A 143 -14.55 -23.98 -11.25
N MET A 144 -15.77 -24.44 -11.45
CA MET A 144 -16.31 -24.77 -12.76
C MET A 144 -16.35 -23.54 -13.69
N HIS A 145 -16.75 -22.40 -13.15
CA HIS A 145 -16.74 -21.13 -13.88
C HIS A 145 -15.33 -20.72 -14.30
N LEU A 146 -14.36 -20.83 -13.38
CA LEU A 146 -12.96 -20.46 -13.64
C LEU A 146 -12.28 -21.34 -14.69
N THR A 147 -12.55 -22.64 -14.68
CA THR A 147 -11.86 -23.62 -15.54
C THR A 147 -12.62 -23.97 -16.81
N GLY A 148 -13.93 -23.72 -16.85
CA GLY A 148 -14.81 -24.20 -17.91
C GLY A 148 -14.97 -25.73 -17.93
N LYS A 149 -14.52 -26.43 -16.88
CA LYS A 149 -14.66 -27.88 -16.70
C LYS A 149 -15.89 -28.19 -15.88
N ASP A 150 -16.42 -29.40 -16.05
CA ASP A 150 -17.55 -29.89 -15.25
C ASP A 150 -17.12 -30.39 -13.86
N GLU A 151 -18.10 -30.60 -12.99
CA GLU A 151 -17.88 -31.06 -11.63
C GLU A 151 -17.16 -32.43 -11.59
N ALA A 152 -17.56 -33.36 -12.45
CA ALA A 152 -16.98 -34.70 -12.52
C ALA A 152 -15.50 -34.66 -12.89
N THR A 153 -15.13 -33.79 -13.84
CA THR A 153 -13.72 -33.63 -14.30
C THR A 153 -12.90 -33.00 -13.17
N LEU A 154 -13.38 -31.94 -12.50
CA LEU A 154 -12.70 -31.31 -11.39
C LEU A 154 -12.53 -32.28 -10.22
N ALA A 155 -13.56 -33.02 -9.84
CA ALA A 155 -13.51 -34.01 -8.77
C ALA A 155 -12.50 -35.11 -9.09
N LYS A 156 -12.39 -35.54 -10.34
CA LYS A 156 -11.43 -36.54 -10.79
C LYS A 156 -9.99 -36.00 -10.75
N GLU A 157 -9.76 -34.79 -11.22
CA GLU A 157 -8.43 -34.15 -11.22
C GLU A 157 -7.93 -33.84 -9.82
N LEU A 158 -8.84 -33.56 -8.89
CA LEU A 158 -8.54 -33.26 -7.50
C LEU A 158 -8.75 -34.46 -6.56
N ALA A 159 -8.92 -35.67 -7.11
CA ALA A 159 -9.06 -36.86 -6.31
C ALA A 159 -7.86 -37.03 -5.35
N GLY A 160 -8.13 -37.23 -4.07
CA GLY A 160 -7.10 -37.29 -3.02
C GLY A 160 -6.74 -35.94 -2.41
N VAL A 161 -7.15 -34.83 -3.03
CA VAL A 161 -6.96 -33.47 -2.50
C VAL A 161 -8.24 -32.94 -1.88
N ILE A 162 -9.39 -33.19 -2.53
CA ILE A 162 -10.71 -32.83 -2.02
C ILE A 162 -11.56 -34.08 -1.78
N PHE A 163 -12.49 -33.99 -0.82
CA PHE A 163 -13.38 -35.09 -0.45
C PHE A 163 -14.82 -34.60 -0.38
N VAL A 164 -15.77 -35.46 -0.76
CA VAL A 164 -17.19 -35.21 -0.55
C VAL A 164 -17.53 -35.51 0.90
N GLU A 165 -18.18 -34.57 1.60
CA GLU A 165 -18.67 -34.83 2.94
C GLU A 165 -19.88 -35.76 2.88
N PRO A 166 -19.84 -36.96 3.52
CA PRO A 166 -20.85 -37.98 3.29
C PRO A 166 -22.17 -37.71 4.01
N PHE A 167 -22.19 -36.86 5.05
CA PHE A 167 -23.32 -36.66 5.92
C PHE A 167 -24.00 -35.30 5.79
N ARG A 168 -23.40 -34.35 5.10
CA ARG A 168 -23.97 -33.01 4.90
C ARG A 168 -24.08 -32.70 3.41
N LYS A 169 -25.13 -31.95 3.11
CA LYS A 169 -25.33 -31.36 1.79
C LYS A 169 -25.61 -29.89 1.94
N GLN A 170 -25.40 -29.13 0.88
CA GLN A 170 -25.79 -27.72 0.83
C GLN A 170 -27.33 -27.60 0.84
N GLU A 171 -27.84 -26.41 1.06
CA GLU A 171 -29.29 -26.15 1.09
C GLU A 171 -30.02 -26.59 -0.19
N ASP A 172 -29.32 -26.51 -1.33
CA ASP A 172 -29.81 -26.92 -2.63
C ASP A 172 -29.68 -28.44 -2.91
N GLY A 173 -29.20 -29.23 -1.94
CA GLY A 173 -29.00 -30.67 -2.07
C GLY A 173 -27.69 -31.07 -2.74
N SER A 174 -26.84 -30.13 -3.17
CA SER A 174 -25.53 -30.40 -3.76
C SER A 174 -24.51 -30.89 -2.73
N PRO A 175 -23.50 -31.67 -3.14
CA PRO A 175 -22.49 -32.17 -2.21
C PRO A 175 -21.60 -31.04 -1.67
N ILE A 176 -21.13 -31.21 -0.43
CA ILE A 176 -20.11 -30.35 0.19
C ILE A 176 -18.74 -31.00 -0.03
N TYR A 177 -17.80 -30.26 -0.57
CA TYR A 177 -16.42 -30.72 -0.75
C TYR A 177 -15.54 -30.14 0.35
N LEU A 178 -14.67 -30.98 0.90
CA LEU A 178 -13.67 -30.65 1.91
C LEU A 178 -12.26 -30.89 1.36
N MET A 179 -11.32 -30.15 1.91
CA MET A 179 -9.91 -30.33 1.61
C MET A 179 -9.17 -31.03 2.74
#